data_309fcc0c383ab4e4a470b3d59bf6b430
#
_entry.id   309fcc0c383ab4e4a470b3d59bf6b430
#
_cell.length_a   1.000
_cell.length_b   1.000
_cell.length_c   1.000
_cell.angle_alpha   90.00
_cell.angle_beta   90.00
_cell.angle_gamma   90.00
#
_symmetry.space_group_name_H-M   'P 1'
#
loop_
_entity.id
_entity.type
_entity.pdbx_description
1 polymer ?
#
loop_
_entity_poly.entity_id
_entity_poly.type
_entity_poly.pdbx_seq_one_letter_code
_entity_poly.pdbx_strand_id
1 'polypeptide(L)'
;MGLFRKTGIAASADRHYLYQESVQDTEAEIDFVEETWRELRNRPAELLREDFCGTANTACEWVKRDGMHLAVGIDLDTEVLEWGRENNLAQLDAEQRSRITLLEDDVLHAAPELADIVLAMNFSYFLFLSRDELLRYFLSVHE
;
A
#
# COMPACT_ATOMS: atom_id res chain seq x y z
N MET A 1 31.72 28.18 12.10
CA MET A 1 31.39 26.91 11.46
C MET A 1 30.07 27.09 10.70
N GLY A 2 30.14 27.25 9.41
CA GLY A 2 28.99 27.63 8.59
C GLY A 2 28.03 26.43 8.44
N LEU A 3 26.77 26.61 8.85
CA LEU A 3 25.68 25.77 8.43
C LEU A 3 25.55 25.89 6.91
N PHE A 4 25.91 24.85 6.19
CA PHE A 4 25.51 24.72 4.79
C PHE A 4 23.98 24.58 4.76
N ARG A 5 23.25 25.68 4.55
CA ARG A 5 21.87 25.64 4.12
C ARG A 5 21.85 24.91 2.78
N LYS A 6 21.29 23.71 2.77
CA LYS A 6 20.93 23.00 1.53
C LYS A 6 19.81 23.78 0.87
N THR A 7 20.16 24.81 0.11
CA THR A 7 19.23 25.51 -0.80
C THR A 7 19.40 24.87 -2.18
N GLY A 8 18.81 23.71 -2.39
CA GLY A 8 18.80 23.03 -3.68
C GLY A 8 17.40 22.50 -3.97
N ILE A 9 17.14 22.16 -5.23
CA ILE A 9 15.90 21.54 -5.70
C ILE A 9 15.46 20.37 -4.81
N ALA A 10 16.42 19.60 -4.27
CA ALA A 10 16.18 18.51 -3.33
C ALA A 10 15.57 18.94 -1.96
N ALA A 11 15.71 20.21 -1.56
CA ALA A 11 15.16 20.71 -0.29
C ALA A 11 13.67 21.08 -0.41
N SER A 12 13.18 21.30 -1.62
CA SER A 12 11.77 21.62 -1.93
C SER A 12 11.00 20.46 -2.57
N ALA A 13 11.68 19.35 -2.85
CA ALA A 13 11.06 18.19 -3.46
C ALA A 13 10.27 17.38 -2.42
N ASP A 14 9.05 17.00 -2.76
CA ASP A 14 8.23 16.09 -1.95
C ASP A 14 8.82 14.67 -2.03
N ARG A 15 9.30 14.17 -0.88
CA ARG A 15 9.96 12.85 -0.80
C ARG A 15 9.02 11.71 -1.15
N HIS A 16 7.74 11.82 -0.80
CA HIS A 16 6.75 10.76 -1.05
C HIS A 16 6.39 10.70 -2.52
N TYR A 17 6.23 11.86 -3.16
CA TYR A 17 6.02 11.94 -4.60
C TYR A 17 7.20 11.33 -5.37
N LEU A 18 8.43 11.73 -5.03
CA LEU A 18 9.63 11.19 -5.67
C LEU A 18 9.78 9.68 -5.47
N TYR A 19 9.41 9.17 -4.30
CA TYR A 19 9.42 7.73 -4.03
C TYR A 19 8.43 6.99 -4.92
N GLN A 20 7.20 7.46 -5.03
CA GLN A 20 6.20 6.85 -5.90
C GLN A 20 6.67 6.79 -7.35
N GLU A 21 7.16 7.89 -7.88
CA GLU A 21 7.60 7.99 -9.27
C GLU A 21 8.86 7.14 -9.57
N SER A 22 9.69 6.86 -8.58
CA SER A 22 10.95 6.15 -8.79
C SER A 22 10.94 4.67 -8.46
N VAL A 23 10.01 4.22 -7.62
CA VAL A 23 10.02 2.86 -7.02
C VAL A 23 8.76 2.07 -7.37
N GLN A 24 7.62 2.74 -7.57
CA GLN A 24 6.34 2.08 -7.77
C GLN A 24 5.91 2.08 -9.24
N ASP A 25 5.62 0.91 -9.76
CA ASP A 25 4.88 0.71 -11.02
C ASP A 25 3.56 0.01 -10.68
N THR A 26 2.64 0.77 -10.09
CA THR A 26 1.38 0.24 -9.57
C THR A 26 0.50 -0.38 -10.64
N GLU A 27 0.55 0.10 -11.87
CA GLU A 27 -0.22 -0.49 -12.97
C GLU A 27 0.27 -1.89 -13.31
N ALA A 28 1.59 -2.06 -13.49
CA ALA A 28 2.18 -3.36 -13.78
C ALA A 28 2.06 -4.33 -12.60
N GLU A 29 2.19 -3.85 -11.37
CA GLU A 29 2.00 -4.65 -10.16
C GLU A 29 0.57 -5.21 -10.08
N ILE A 30 -0.44 -4.38 -10.32
CA ILE A 30 -1.84 -4.81 -10.28
C ILE A 30 -2.18 -5.72 -11.44
N ASP A 31 -1.70 -5.45 -12.66
CA ASP A 31 -1.87 -6.35 -13.80
C ASP A 31 -1.37 -7.75 -13.46
N PHE A 32 -0.17 -7.85 -12.89
CA PHE A 32 0.42 -9.11 -12.48
C PHE A 32 -0.42 -9.85 -11.43
N VAL A 33 -0.89 -9.17 -10.40
CA VAL A 33 -1.66 -9.84 -9.32
C VAL A 33 -3.06 -10.24 -9.77
N GLU A 34 -3.72 -9.44 -10.60
CA GLU A 34 -5.03 -9.79 -11.17
C GLU A 34 -4.93 -11.00 -12.11
N GLU A 35 -3.93 -11.03 -12.99
CA GLU A 35 -3.69 -12.14 -13.89
C GLU A 35 -3.40 -13.43 -13.11
N THR A 36 -2.46 -13.36 -12.17
CA THR A 36 -2.09 -14.49 -11.30
C THR A 36 -3.28 -15.02 -10.50
N TRP A 37 -4.06 -14.13 -9.91
CA TRP A 37 -5.26 -14.52 -9.16
C TRP A 37 -6.28 -15.22 -10.06
N ARG A 38 -6.53 -14.67 -11.24
CA ARG A 38 -7.49 -15.24 -12.19
C ARG A 38 -7.07 -16.64 -12.65
N GLU A 39 -5.78 -16.85 -12.89
CA GLU A 39 -5.23 -18.17 -13.22
C GLU A 39 -5.39 -19.17 -12.08
N LEU A 40 -5.11 -18.75 -10.84
CA LEU A 40 -5.14 -19.65 -9.67
C LEU A 40 -6.55 -19.94 -9.15
N ARG A 41 -7.46 -18.98 -9.24
CA ARG A 41 -8.78 -19.04 -8.59
C ARG A 41 -9.96 -19.10 -9.55
N ASN A 42 -9.75 -18.83 -10.83
CA ASN A 42 -10.76 -18.82 -11.89
C ASN A 42 -11.99 -17.92 -11.55
N ARG A 43 -11.75 -16.83 -10.85
CA ARG A 43 -12.70 -15.77 -10.51
C ARG A 43 -11.98 -14.44 -10.34
N PRO A 44 -12.67 -13.29 -10.46
CA PRO A 44 -12.06 -12.01 -10.11
C PRO A 44 -11.74 -11.93 -8.61
N ALA A 45 -10.72 -11.16 -8.26
CA ALA A 45 -10.47 -10.73 -6.89
C ALA A 45 -11.31 -9.47 -6.60
N GLU A 46 -11.76 -9.32 -5.37
CA GLU A 46 -12.54 -8.15 -4.95
C GLU A 46 -11.79 -7.36 -3.89
N LEU A 47 -11.33 -7.99 -2.81
CA LEU A 47 -10.67 -7.31 -1.69
C LEU A 47 -9.15 -7.47 -1.74
N LEU A 48 -8.46 -6.34 -1.89
CA LEU A 48 -7.02 -6.21 -1.76
C LEU A 48 -6.65 -5.70 -0.36
N ARG A 49 -5.73 -6.39 0.31
CA ARG A 49 -5.03 -5.89 1.50
C ARG A 49 -3.60 -5.50 1.11
N GLU A 50 -3.22 -4.26 1.37
CA GLU A 50 -1.87 -3.74 1.17
C GLU A 50 -1.21 -3.51 2.54
N ASP A 51 -0.32 -4.42 2.92
CA ASP A 51 0.49 -4.29 4.13
C ASP A 51 1.69 -3.37 3.84
N PHE A 52 2.02 -2.51 4.81
CA PHE A 52 3.02 -1.46 4.64
C PHE A 52 2.66 -0.52 3.48
N CYS A 53 1.41 -0.08 3.45
CA CYS A 53 0.83 0.60 2.29
C CYS A 53 1.41 1.98 2.01
N GLY A 54 2.09 2.59 2.97
CA GLY A 54 2.68 3.92 2.81
C GLY A 54 1.63 4.95 2.38
N THR A 55 1.81 5.51 1.20
CA THR A 55 0.88 6.50 0.62
C THR A 55 -0.39 5.91 0.00
N ALA A 56 -0.57 4.59 0.09
CA ALA A 56 -1.71 3.86 -0.47
C ALA A 56 -1.92 4.05 -1.98
N ASN A 57 -0.84 4.26 -2.72
CA ASN A 57 -0.90 4.47 -4.17
C ASN A 57 -1.44 3.23 -4.90
N THR A 58 -1.00 2.04 -4.51
CA THR A 58 -1.46 0.76 -5.09
C THR A 58 -2.94 0.52 -4.78
N ALA A 59 -3.38 0.79 -3.55
CA ALA A 59 -4.79 0.69 -3.16
C ALA A 59 -5.68 1.64 -3.98
N CYS A 60 -5.20 2.86 -4.25
CA CYS A 60 -5.89 3.83 -5.11
C CYS A 60 -6.02 3.33 -6.55
N GLU A 61 -4.96 2.78 -7.11
CA GLU A 61 -4.99 2.21 -8.46
C GLU A 61 -5.95 1.01 -8.54
N TRP A 62 -5.93 0.13 -7.53
CA TRP A 62 -6.83 -1.02 -7.45
C TRP A 62 -8.30 -0.63 -7.57
N VAL A 63 -8.78 0.33 -6.79
CA VAL A 63 -10.20 0.73 -6.79
C VAL A 63 -10.61 1.50 -8.04
N LYS A 64 -9.68 2.07 -8.80
CA LYS A 64 -9.97 2.72 -10.08
C LYS A 64 -10.35 1.73 -11.17
N ARG A 65 -9.83 0.49 -11.09
CA ARG A 65 -9.96 -0.50 -12.17
C ARG A 65 -11.32 -1.14 -12.27
N ASP A 66 -11.99 -1.37 -11.15
CA ASP A 66 -13.31 -2.00 -11.14
C ASP A 66 -14.17 -1.48 -9.99
N GLY A 67 -15.47 -1.31 -10.22
CA GLY A 67 -16.44 -0.85 -9.21
C GLY A 67 -16.67 -1.87 -8.08
N MET A 68 -16.26 -3.11 -8.23
CA MET A 68 -16.33 -4.14 -7.18
C MET A 68 -15.06 -4.21 -6.33
N HIS A 69 -13.99 -3.53 -6.73
CA HIS A 69 -12.73 -3.56 -6.02
C HIS A 69 -12.80 -2.76 -4.71
N LEU A 70 -12.43 -3.43 -3.62
CA LEU A 70 -12.27 -2.89 -2.28
C LEU A 70 -10.79 -2.98 -1.87
N ALA A 71 -10.31 -2.04 -1.08
CA ALA A 71 -8.93 -2.04 -0.59
C ALA A 71 -8.83 -1.71 0.90
N VAL A 72 -7.92 -2.40 1.59
CA VAL A 72 -7.49 -2.07 2.95
C VAL A 72 -5.99 -1.84 2.92
N GLY A 73 -5.55 -0.65 3.26
CA GLY A 73 -4.13 -0.31 3.45
C GLY A 73 -3.77 -0.23 4.92
N ILE A 74 -2.66 -0.82 5.32
CA ILE A 74 -2.17 -0.85 6.70
C ILE A 74 -0.76 -0.29 6.75
N ASP A 75 -0.53 0.70 7.60
CA ASP A 75 0.79 1.27 7.87
C ASP A 75 0.85 1.82 9.29
N LEU A 76 2.05 1.84 9.89
CA LEU A 76 2.31 2.43 11.21
C LEU A 76 2.58 3.93 11.15
N ASP A 77 2.97 4.45 10.00
CA ASP A 77 3.42 5.83 9.83
C ASP A 77 2.24 6.76 9.53
N THR A 78 1.77 7.46 10.57
CA THR A 78 0.68 8.44 10.48
C THR A 78 0.94 9.50 9.42
N GLU A 79 2.19 10.01 9.34
CA GLU A 79 2.55 11.11 8.42
C GLU A 79 2.41 10.67 6.96
N VAL A 80 2.84 9.44 6.67
CA VAL A 80 2.74 8.87 5.32
C VAL A 80 1.29 8.59 4.93
N LEU A 81 0.47 8.06 5.86
CA LEU A 81 -0.95 7.84 5.64
C LEU A 81 -1.70 9.14 5.39
N GLU A 82 -1.41 10.20 6.16
CA GLU A 82 -2.01 11.52 5.94
C GLU A 82 -1.63 12.10 4.58
N TRP A 83 -0.35 12.01 4.21
CA TRP A 83 0.11 12.42 2.89
C TRP A 83 -0.66 11.66 1.78
N GLY A 84 -0.86 10.37 1.94
CA GLY A 84 -1.63 9.53 1.02
C GLY A 84 -3.09 9.97 0.90
N ARG A 85 -3.73 10.33 2.02
CA ARG A 85 -5.09 10.87 2.01
C ARG A 85 -5.18 12.19 1.26
N GLU A 86 -4.24 13.10 1.50
CA GLU A 86 -4.24 14.44 0.91
C GLU A 86 -3.85 14.45 -0.57
N ASN A 87 -3.01 13.52 -1.01
CA ASN A 87 -2.42 13.56 -2.36
C ASN A 87 -2.96 12.46 -3.28
N ASN A 88 -3.12 11.22 -2.80
CA ASN A 88 -3.59 10.11 -3.63
C ASN A 88 -5.10 9.89 -3.53
N LEU A 89 -5.64 9.71 -2.32
CA LEU A 89 -7.08 9.51 -2.15
C LEU A 89 -7.89 10.74 -2.55
N ALA A 90 -7.34 11.93 -2.37
CA ALA A 90 -8.01 13.19 -2.78
C ALA A 90 -8.28 13.28 -4.28
N GLN A 91 -7.53 12.54 -5.11
CA GLN A 91 -7.71 12.49 -6.56
C GLN A 91 -8.81 11.52 -7.00
N LEU A 92 -9.28 10.66 -6.11
CA LEU A 92 -10.36 9.71 -6.36
C LEU A 92 -11.72 10.43 -6.28
N ASP A 93 -12.70 9.93 -7.00
CA ASP A 93 -14.08 10.34 -6.76
C ASP A 93 -14.62 9.82 -5.41
N ALA A 94 -15.80 10.28 -5.00
CA ALA A 94 -16.36 9.93 -3.71
C ALA A 94 -16.70 8.44 -3.56
N GLU A 95 -17.11 7.80 -4.65
CA GLU A 95 -17.44 6.37 -4.69
C GLU A 95 -16.17 5.52 -4.56
N GLN A 96 -15.15 5.78 -5.38
CA GLN A 96 -13.85 5.10 -5.31
C GLN A 96 -13.22 5.24 -3.92
N ARG A 97 -13.24 6.44 -3.36
CA ARG A 97 -12.70 6.72 -2.03
C ARG A 97 -13.42 5.95 -0.93
N SER A 98 -14.74 5.76 -1.04
CA SER A 98 -15.52 4.99 -0.07
C SER A 98 -15.16 3.51 -0.04
N ARG A 99 -14.48 3.00 -1.04
CA ARG A 99 -14.03 1.61 -1.17
C ARG A 99 -12.62 1.36 -0.63
N ILE A 100 -11.95 2.39 -0.07
CA ILE A 100 -10.64 2.27 0.56
C ILE A 100 -10.76 2.51 2.07
N THR A 101 -10.19 1.60 2.85
CA THR A 101 -9.99 1.76 4.28
C THR A 101 -8.50 1.82 4.59
N LEU A 102 -8.04 2.88 5.27
CA LEU A 102 -6.67 2.99 5.76
C LEU A 102 -6.63 2.80 7.27
N LEU A 103 -5.83 1.85 7.73
CA LEU A 103 -5.60 1.52 9.13
C LEU A 103 -4.20 1.96 9.55
N GLU A 104 -4.13 2.79 10.57
CA GLU A 104 -2.90 3.10 11.29
C GLU A 104 -2.68 2.01 12.35
N ASP A 105 -2.01 0.93 11.97
CA ASP A 105 -1.81 -0.24 12.83
C ASP A 105 -0.58 -1.03 12.38
N ASP A 106 -0.15 -1.94 13.26
CA ASP A 106 0.88 -2.94 12.96
C ASP A 106 0.26 -4.09 12.15
N VAL A 107 0.85 -4.43 11.03
CA VAL A 107 0.39 -5.53 10.17
C VAL A 107 0.31 -6.89 10.89
N LEU A 108 1.06 -7.06 12.01
CA LEU A 108 0.99 -8.26 12.86
C LEU A 108 -0.23 -8.27 13.78
N HIS A 109 -0.85 -7.12 14.05
CA HIS A 109 -1.97 -6.96 14.99
C HIS A 109 -3.26 -6.59 14.29
N ALA A 110 -3.16 -5.94 13.13
CA ALA A 110 -4.33 -5.58 12.34
C ALA A 110 -5.08 -6.85 11.92
N ALA A 111 -6.37 -6.88 12.19
CA ALA A 111 -7.27 -7.97 11.83
C ALA A 111 -8.37 -7.46 10.89
N PRO A 112 -8.04 -7.02 9.68
CA PRO A 112 -9.04 -6.66 8.69
C PRO A 112 -9.81 -7.90 8.24
N GLU A 113 -10.87 -7.68 7.45
CA GLU A 113 -11.56 -8.79 6.78
C GLU A 113 -10.60 -9.62 5.92
N LEU A 114 -10.92 -10.90 5.73
CA LEU A 114 -10.13 -11.79 4.88
C LEU A 114 -10.08 -11.26 3.45
N ALA A 115 -8.89 -10.91 3.00
CA ALA A 115 -8.65 -10.41 1.66
C ALA A 115 -8.45 -11.55 0.65
N ASP A 116 -8.82 -11.28 -0.60
CA ASP A 116 -8.47 -12.19 -1.69
C ASP A 116 -6.97 -12.17 -1.96
N ILE A 117 -6.38 -10.99 -1.95
CA ILE A 117 -4.96 -10.76 -2.23
C ILE A 117 -4.35 -9.94 -1.10
N VAL A 118 -3.19 -10.35 -0.61
CA VAL A 118 -2.37 -9.55 0.31
C VAL A 118 -1.07 -9.18 -0.39
N LEU A 119 -0.77 -7.90 -0.42
CA LEU A 119 0.49 -7.35 -0.96
C LEU A 119 1.36 -6.82 0.18
N ALA A 120 2.65 -7.15 0.14
CA ALA A 120 3.70 -6.55 0.96
C ALA A 120 4.87 -6.20 0.03
N MET A 121 4.76 -5.04 -0.61
CA MET A 121 5.66 -4.63 -1.70
C MET A 121 6.93 -3.96 -1.17
N ASN A 122 7.89 -3.73 -2.07
CA ASN A 122 9.12 -2.97 -1.83
C ASN A 122 9.96 -3.52 -0.66
N PHE A 123 10.05 -4.85 -0.54
CA PHE A 123 10.84 -5.52 0.50
C PHE A 123 10.46 -5.16 1.94
N SER A 124 9.25 -4.66 2.19
CA SER A 124 8.80 -4.22 3.51
C SER A 124 8.88 -5.33 4.57
N TYR A 125 8.72 -6.59 4.19
CA TYR A 125 8.88 -7.74 5.09
C TYR A 125 10.32 -7.92 5.61
N PHE A 126 11.33 -7.25 5.06
CA PHE A 126 12.69 -7.21 5.62
C PHE A 126 12.81 -6.42 6.93
N LEU A 127 11.75 -5.71 7.34
CA LEU A 127 11.63 -5.13 8.68
C LEU A 127 11.58 -6.18 9.79
N PHE A 128 11.13 -7.38 9.47
CA PHE A 128 11.15 -8.52 10.41
C PHE A 128 12.56 -9.10 10.50
N LEU A 129 13.26 -8.78 11.60
CA LEU A 129 14.67 -9.13 11.77
C LEU A 129 14.90 -10.54 12.29
N SER A 130 13.85 -11.22 12.73
CA SER A 130 13.93 -12.60 13.20
C SER A 130 13.02 -13.53 12.37
N ARG A 131 13.42 -14.81 12.31
CA ARG A 131 12.61 -15.85 11.64
C ARG A 131 11.23 -16.00 12.30
N ASP A 132 11.16 -15.84 13.62
CA ASP A 132 9.91 -16.01 14.36
C ASP A 132 8.93 -14.87 14.09
N GLU A 133 9.41 -13.63 13.93
CA GLU A 133 8.57 -12.50 13.51
C GLU A 133 8.07 -12.68 12.09
N LEU A 134 8.93 -13.07 11.18
CA LEU A 134 8.55 -13.32 9.79
C LEU A 134 7.53 -14.46 9.69
N LEU A 135 7.71 -15.53 10.47
CA LEU A 135 6.77 -16.64 10.53
C LEU A 135 5.39 -16.17 11.07
N ARG A 136 5.38 -15.37 12.13
CA ARG A 136 4.13 -14.79 12.67
C ARG A 136 3.42 -13.94 11.63
N TYR A 137 4.16 -13.15 10.87
CA TYR A 137 3.59 -12.37 9.78
C TYR A 137 2.93 -13.27 8.72
N PHE A 138 3.63 -14.27 8.20
CA PHE A 138 3.05 -15.18 7.21
C PHE A 138 1.85 -15.97 7.75
N LEU A 139 1.85 -16.34 9.02
CA LEU A 139 0.70 -16.98 9.65
C LEU A 139 -0.50 -16.02 9.71
N SER A 140 -0.27 -14.75 10.08
CA SER A 140 -1.35 -13.74 10.15
C SER A 140 -1.96 -13.40 8.79
N VAL A 141 -1.20 -13.59 7.71
CA VAL A 141 -1.68 -13.38 6.33
C VAL A 141 -2.43 -14.60 5.80
N HIS A 142 -2.11 -15.79 6.31
CA HIS A 142 -2.71 -17.05 5.86
C HIS A 142 -4.08 -17.34 6.50
N GLU A 143 -4.30 -16.86 7.74
CA GLU A 143 -5.54 -17.06 8.51
C GLU A 143 -6.66 -16.14 8.05
#